data_c3bafc463b9800063494b9deb072a132
#
_entry.id   c3bafc463b9800063494b9deb072a132
#
_cell.length_a   1.000
_cell.length_b   1.000
_cell.length_c   1.000
_cell.angle_alpha   90.00
_cell.angle_beta   90.00
_cell.angle_gamma   90.00
#
_symmetry.space_group_name_H-M   'P 1'
#
loop_
_entity.id
_entity.type
_entity.pdbx_description
1 polymer ?
#
loop_
_entity_poly.entity_id
_entity_poly.type
_entity_poly.pdbx_seq_one_letter_code
_entity_poly.pdbx_strand_id
1 'polypeptide(L)'
;SNELFCTQCEAEGFRHITYFLDRPDVLSRYTTTIVGDQHAYSTLLSNGNPIDSGSLSDGRHYVTWEDPFPKPSYLFALVAGNLECLEDSFQTFSGKQVALKIYTEHGYKEQCHHAMESLKKAMRWDEERFGLEYDLEIYMIVAVQDFNFGAMENKGLNIFNARYILSRFDTATDEDFENIESVVA
;
A
#
# COMPACT_ATOMS: atom_id res chain seq x y z
N SER A 1 5.26 -19.98 10.49
CA SER A 1 4.07 -19.49 9.76
C SER A 1 4.34 -18.03 9.39
N ASN A 2 4.22 -17.69 8.12
CA ASN A 2 4.24 -16.30 7.70
C ASN A 2 2.88 -15.69 8.07
N GLU A 3 2.81 -15.03 9.22
CA GLU A 3 1.62 -14.28 9.59
C GLU A 3 1.69 -12.90 8.91
N LEU A 4 0.69 -12.59 8.10
CA LEU A 4 0.46 -11.26 7.57
C LEU A 4 -0.66 -10.61 8.39
N PHE A 5 -0.38 -9.47 8.98
CA PHE A 5 -1.37 -8.63 9.64
C PHE A 5 -1.70 -7.45 8.73
N CYS A 6 -2.98 -7.23 8.45
CA CYS A 6 -3.45 -6.05 7.74
C CYS A 6 -4.76 -5.54 8.33
N THR A 7 -4.98 -4.24 8.26
CA THR A 7 -6.22 -3.60 8.71
C THR A 7 -7.17 -3.40 7.55
N GLN A 8 -8.49 -3.43 7.84
CA GLN A 8 -9.56 -2.97 6.98
C GLN A 8 -10.48 -2.07 7.80
N CYS A 9 -10.43 -0.76 7.55
CA CYS A 9 -11.15 0.24 8.34
C CYS A 9 -12.46 0.72 7.69
N GLU A 10 -12.64 0.56 6.40
CA GLU A 10 -13.90 0.90 5.74
C GLU A 10 -14.99 -0.12 6.15
N ALA A 11 -16.21 0.35 6.53
CA ALA A 11 -16.63 1.74 6.65
C ALA A 11 -16.35 2.34 8.03
N GLU A 12 -16.36 1.57 9.13
CA GLU A 12 -16.34 2.04 10.52
C GLU A 12 -15.41 1.21 11.42
N GLY A 13 -14.32 0.67 10.83
CA GLY A 13 -13.38 -0.22 11.53
C GLY A 13 -12.38 0.48 12.44
N PHE A 14 -12.02 1.74 12.16
CA PHE A 14 -10.98 2.44 12.89
C PHE A 14 -11.29 2.60 14.39
N ARG A 15 -12.56 2.75 14.75
CA ARG A 15 -13.03 2.81 16.16
C ARG A 15 -12.68 1.57 16.99
N HIS A 16 -12.41 0.43 16.34
CA HIS A 16 -11.98 -0.79 17.01
C HIS A 16 -10.48 -0.80 17.32
N ILE A 17 -9.71 0.12 16.72
CA ILE A 17 -8.27 0.27 16.97
C ILE A 17 -8.05 1.24 18.14
N THR A 18 -8.74 2.38 18.13
CA THR A 18 -8.60 3.41 19.16
C THR A 18 -9.83 4.29 19.26
N TYR A 19 -9.94 5.08 20.34
CA TYR A 19 -10.98 6.09 20.49
C TYR A 19 -10.76 7.21 19.48
N PHE A 20 -11.73 7.37 18.58
CA PHE A 20 -11.69 8.35 17.50
C PHE A 20 -13.11 8.75 17.08
N LEU A 21 -13.27 9.97 16.55
CA LEU A 21 -14.49 10.36 15.84
C LEU A 21 -14.49 9.73 14.45
N ASP A 22 -14.82 8.43 14.39
CA ASP A 22 -14.74 7.58 13.22
C ASP A 22 -15.92 7.83 12.27
N ARG A 23 -15.85 8.97 11.59
CA ARG A 23 -16.83 9.48 10.64
C ARG A 23 -16.12 10.01 9.40
N PRO A 24 -16.68 9.86 8.19
CA PRO A 24 -16.02 10.28 6.94
C PRO A 24 -15.87 11.80 6.79
N ASP A 25 -16.63 12.60 7.53
CA ASP A 25 -16.54 14.07 7.56
C ASP A 25 -15.50 14.60 8.55
N VAL A 26 -14.89 13.73 9.36
CA VAL A 26 -13.81 14.09 10.30
C VAL A 26 -12.47 13.75 9.66
N LEU A 27 -11.77 14.81 9.23
CA LEU A 27 -10.46 14.69 8.57
C LEU A 27 -9.34 14.96 9.58
N SER A 28 -8.34 14.09 9.59
CA SER A 28 -7.15 14.20 10.46
C SER A 28 -5.87 13.86 9.73
N ARG A 29 -4.76 14.42 10.20
CA ARG A 29 -3.40 13.98 9.84
C ARG A 29 -3.00 12.84 10.76
N TYR A 30 -2.18 11.92 10.24
CA TYR A 30 -1.78 10.73 10.96
C TYR A 30 -0.26 10.64 11.04
N THR A 31 0.24 10.40 12.26
CA THR A 31 1.59 9.94 12.49
C THR A 31 1.49 8.59 13.20
N THR A 32 2.02 7.56 12.58
CA THR A 32 1.85 6.16 13.04
C THR A 32 3.21 5.54 13.28
N THR A 33 3.52 5.16 14.51
CA THR A 33 4.70 4.36 14.83
C THR A 33 4.28 2.92 15.06
N ILE A 34 4.83 2.01 14.26
CA ILE A 34 4.59 0.57 14.37
C ILE A 34 5.84 -0.06 14.97
N VAL A 35 5.65 -0.89 15.98
CA VAL A 35 6.73 -1.65 16.63
C VAL A 35 6.41 -3.14 16.52
N GLY A 36 7.32 -3.92 15.98
CA GLY A 36 7.13 -5.34 15.77
C GLY A 36 8.39 -6.16 16.00
N ASP A 37 8.25 -7.47 16.19
CA ASP A 37 9.38 -8.40 16.18
C ASP A 37 10.03 -8.38 14.81
N GLN A 38 11.36 -8.18 14.76
CA GLN A 38 12.09 -7.99 13.50
C GLN A 38 12.13 -9.26 12.62
N HIS A 39 12.04 -10.44 13.24
CA HIS A 39 12.06 -11.72 12.48
C HIS A 39 10.68 -12.11 11.99
N ALA A 40 9.64 -11.85 12.77
CA ALA A 40 8.26 -12.17 12.40
C ALA A 40 7.68 -11.15 11.43
N TYR A 41 8.00 -9.88 11.61
CA TYR A 41 7.44 -8.74 10.86
C TYR A 41 8.57 -7.84 10.36
N SER A 42 9.34 -8.30 9.37
CA SER A 42 10.43 -7.52 8.78
C SER A 42 9.94 -6.27 8.04
N THR A 43 8.66 -6.23 7.67
CA THR A 43 8.00 -5.15 6.95
C THR A 43 6.88 -4.56 7.82
N LEU A 44 6.93 -3.24 8.07
CA LEU A 44 5.96 -2.48 8.86
C LEU A 44 5.52 -1.26 8.04
N LEU A 45 4.27 -1.25 7.56
CA LEU A 45 3.75 -0.23 6.64
C LEU A 45 2.55 0.50 7.23
N SER A 46 2.45 1.80 6.94
CA SER A 46 1.25 2.61 7.16
C SER A 46 1.13 3.69 6.08
N ASN A 47 0.09 4.52 6.19
CA ASN A 47 -0.15 5.62 5.26
C ASN A 47 0.94 6.70 5.34
N GLY A 48 1.21 7.36 4.22
CA GLY A 48 2.11 8.51 4.15
C GLY A 48 3.55 8.16 3.81
N ASN A 49 4.47 9.01 4.25
CA ASN A 49 5.90 8.83 4.02
C ASN A 49 6.59 8.25 5.28
N PRO A 50 7.59 7.37 5.15
CA PRO A 50 8.37 6.92 6.29
C PRO A 50 9.31 8.05 6.75
N ILE A 51 9.24 8.44 8.02
CA ILE A 51 10.02 9.57 8.57
C ILE A 51 11.07 9.13 9.57
N ASP A 52 10.93 7.98 10.19
CA ASP A 52 11.89 7.44 11.14
C ASP A 52 11.81 5.92 11.22
N SER A 53 12.92 5.25 11.52
CA SER A 53 12.98 3.81 11.73
C SER A 53 14.19 3.41 12.54
N GLY A 54 14.13 2.28 13.24
CA GLY A 54 15.27 1.78 14.01
C GLY A 54 15.02 0.43 14.66
N SER A 55 16.10 -0.12 15.21
CA SER A 55 16.06 -1.37 15.97
C SER A 55 16.02 -1.08 17.47
N LEU A 56 15.31 -1.90 18.22
CA LEU A 56 15.23 -1.88 19.67
C LEU A 56 16.10 -3.00 20.27
N SER A 57 16.54 -2.80 21.52
CA SER A 57 17.47 -3.71 22.19
C SER A 57 16.92 -5.11 22.51
N ASP A 58 15.60 -5.26 22.38
CA ASP A 58 14.86 -6.50 22.69
C ASP A 58 14.51 -7.35 21.46
N GLY A 59 15.13 -7.07 20.29
CA GLY A 59 14.91 -7.80 19.05
C GLY A 59 13.71 -7.30 18.24
N ARG A 60 13.06 -6.23 18.70
CA ARG A 60 12.04 -5.52 17.95
C ARG A 60 12.66 -4.41 17.09
N HIS A 61 11.90 -3.95 16.12
CA HIS A 61 12.20 -2.75 15.34
C HIS A 61 10.95 -1.87 15.21
N TYR A 62 11.14 -0.65 14.74
CA TYR A 62 10.03 0.26 14.50
C TYR A 62 10.19 1.03 13.19
N VAL A 63 9.06 1.46 12.66
CA VAL A 63 8.96 2.45 11.58
C VAL A 63 7.90 3.46 11.95
N THR A 64 8.21 4.74 11.77
CA THR A 64 7.27 5.86 11.94
C THR A 64 6.90 6.42 10.58
N TRP A 65 5.62 6.48 10.30
CA TRP A 65 5.00 7.01 9.10
C TRP A 65 4.27 8.30 9.39
N GLU A 66 4.35 9.27 8.49
CA GLU A 66 3.59 10.51 8.55
C GLU A 66 2.77 10.70 7.26
N ASP A 67 1.45 10.79 7.41
CA ASP A 67 0.57 11.27 6.34
C ASP A 67 0.22 12.73 6.60
N PRO A 68 0.84 13.67 5.86
CA PRO A 68 0.67 15.10 6.11
C PRO A 68 -0.68 15.64 5.60
N PHE A 69 -1.41 14.84 4.81
CA PHE A 69 -2.68 15.24 4.24
C PHE A 69 -3.85 14.78 5.11
N PRO A 70 -4.79 15.68 5.45
CA PRO A 70 -5.97 15.28 6.21
C PRO A 70 -6.80 14.26 5.43
N LYS A 71 -7.10 13.13 6.07
CA LYS A 71 -7.96 12.08 5.52
C LYS A 71 -8.95 11.57 6.56
N PRO A 72 -10.09 11.00 6.13
CA PRO A 72 -11.00 10.31 7.04
C PRO A 72 -10.36 9.00 7.55
N SER A 73 -10.82 8.55 8.72
CA SER A 73 -10.28 7.38 9.40
C SER A 73 -10.45 6.06 8.64
N TYR A 74 -11.45 5.95 7.77
CA TYR A 74 -11.68 4.71 7.00
C TYR A 74 -10.56 4.42 5.98
N LEU A 75 -9.75 5.44 5.61
CA LEU A 75 -8.58 5.30 4.73
C LEU A 75 -7.28 4.97 5.50
N PHE A 76 -7.35 4.84 6.82
CA PHE A 76 -6.20 4.38 7.60
C PHE A 76 -5.87 2.93 7.27
N ALA A 77 -4.59 2.63 7.09
CA ALA A 77 -4.09 1.28 6.91
C ALA A 77 -2.80 1.03 7.69
N LEU A 78 -2.66 -0.20 8.16
CA LEU A 78 -1.46 -0.76 8.74
C LEU A 78 -1.26 -2.18 8.20
N VAL A 79 -0.03 -2.48 7.78
CA VAL A 79 0.37 -3.82 7.38
C VAL A 79 1.67 -4.20 8.10
N ALA A 80 1.72 -5.40 8.64
CA ALA A 80 2.93 -5.98 9.21
C ALA A 80 3.09 -7.43 8.74
N GLY A 81 4.27 -7.79 8.25
CA GLY A 81 4.54 -9.12 7.73
C GLY A 81 5.99 -9.30 7.31
N ASN A 82 6.30 -10.51 6.89
CA ASN A 82 7.57 -10.81 6.21
C ASN A 82 7.29 -10.90 4.71
N LEU A 83 7.51 -9.79 3.99
CA LEU A 83 7.09 -9.61 2.60
C LEU A 83 8.29 -9.38 1.68
N GLU A 84 8.17 -9.81 0.42
CA GLU A 84 9.03 -9.37 -0.67
C GLU A 84 8.50 -8.06 -1.26
N CYS A 85 9.38 -7.26 -1.85
CA CYS A 85 9.02 -5.99 -2.47
C CYS A 85 9.56 -5.89 -3.90
N LEU A 86 8.67 -5.59 -4.87
CA LEU A 86 9.06 -5.08 -6.17
C LEU A 86 9.11 -3.55 -6.08
N GLU A 87 10.25 -2.97 -6.41
CA GLU A 87 10.48 -1.53 -6.34
C GLU A 87 10.69 -0.95 -7.73
N ASP A 88 10.11 0.23 -7.95
CA ASP A 88 10.30 1.04 -9.14
C ASP A 88 10.08 2.52 -8.79
N SER A 89 10.07 3.40 -9.76
CA SER A 89 9.82 4.82 -9.57
C SER A 89 8.98 5.40 -10.70
N PHE A 90 8.28 6.49 -10.38
CA PHE A 90 7.55 7.30 -11.34
C PHE A 90 8.02 8.76 -11.24
N GLN A 91 8.33 9.38 -12.37
CA GLN A 91 8.66 10.79 -12.43
C GLN A 91 7.42 11.58 -12.85
N THR A 92 6.97 12.48 -11.97
CA THR A 92 5.84 13.39 -12.25
C THR A 92 6.22 14.44 -13.29
N PHE A 93 5.24 15.18 -13.79
CA PHE A 93 5.48 16.29 -14.74
C PHE A 93 6.37 17.39 -14.17
N SER A 94 6.28 17.68 -12.87
CA SER A 94 7.18 18.65 -12.20
C SER A 94 8.59 18.11 -11.99
N GLY A 95 8.84 16.83 -12.28
CA GLY A 95 10.13 16.15 -12.08
C GLY A 95 10.33 15.50 -10.71
N LYS A 96 9.29 15.53 -9.85
CA LYS A 96 9.34 14.82 -8.56
C LYS A 96 9.44 13.31 -8.78
N GLN A 97 10.33 12.64 -8.04
CA GLN A 97 10.41 11.18 -8.04
C GLN A 97 9.47 10.61 -6.96
N VAL A 98 8.61 9.69 -7.37
CA VAL A 98 7.73 8.92 -6.48
C VAL A 98 8.23 7.48 -6.46
N ALA A 99 8.56 6.96 -5.27
CA ALA A 99 8.91 5.57 -5.11
C ALA A 99 7.65 4.70 -5.24
N LEU A 100 7.68 3.68 -6.11
CA LEU A 100 6.60 2.73 -6.29
C LEU A 100 7.00 1.39 -5.70
N LYS A 101 6.16 0.83 -4.83
CA LYS A 101 6.45 -0.41 -4.13
C LYS A 101 5.24 -1.34 -4.14
N ILE A 102 5.44 -2.57 -4.62
CA ILE A 102 4.44 -3.63 -4.53
C ILE A 102 4.98 -4.72 -3.60
N TYR A 103 4.28 -4.91 -2.49
CA TYR A 103 4.62 -5.91 -1.48
C TYR A 103 3.76 -7.16 -1.68
N THR A 104 4.38 -8.32 -1.55
CA THR A 104 3.72 -9.61 -1.68
C THR A 104 4.37 -10.66 -0.78
N GLU A 105 3.72 -11.80 -0.59
CA GLU A 105 4.34 -12.95 0.03
C GLU A 105 5.55 -13.43 -0.79
N HIS A 106 6.45 -14.17 -0.14
CA HIS A 106 7.65 -14.69 -0.79
C HIS A 106 7.34 -15.61 -1.97
N GLY A 107 8.09 -15.43 -3.07
CA GLY A 107 7.97 -16.21 -4.30
C GLY A 107 7.01 -15.64 -5.34
N TYR A 108 6.37 -14.50 -5.07
CA TYR A 108 5.41 -13.88 -6.01
C TYR A 108 5.88 -12.55 -6.61
N LYS A 109 7.02 -12.03 -6.21
CA LYS A 109 7.55 -10.73 -6.64
C LYS A 109 7.56 -10.56 -8.17
N GLU A 110 8.05 -11.57 -8.89
CA GLU A 110 8.15 -11.53 -10.35
C GLU A 110 6.78 -11.48 -11.06
N GLN A 111 5.71 -11.83 -10.37
CA GLN A 111 4.35 -11.78 -10.91
C GLN A 111 3.70 -10.40 -10.77
N CYS A 112 4.38 -9.43 -10.15
CA CYS A 112 3.86 -8.07 -9.92
C CYS A 112 4.20 -7.08 -11.03
N HIS A 113 5.00 -7.47 -12.05
CA HIS A 113 5.48 -6.53 -13.07
C HIS A 113 4.36 -5.87 -13.88
N HIS A 114 3.32 -6.63 -14.26
CA HIS A 114 2.20 -6.07 -15.02
C HIS A 114 1.42 -5.04 -14.19
N ALA A 115 1.18 -5.31 -12.91
CA ALA A 115 0.54 -4.36 -12.00
C ALA A 115 1.38 -3.08 -11.81
N MET A 116 2.72 -3.21 -11.74
CA MET A 116 3.61 -2.05 -11.67
C MET A 116 3.52 -1.16 -12.92
N GLU A 117 3.52 -1.76 -14.11
CA GLU A 117 3.35 -1.00 -15.36
C GLU A 117 1.95 -0.40 -15.48
N SER A 118 0.90 -1.09 -15.02
CA SER A 118 -0.46 -0.58 -14.97
C SER A 118 -0.56 0.64 -14.06
N LEU A 119 0.06 0.61 -12.87
CA LEU A 119 0.14 1.73 -11.95
C LEU A 119 0.81 2.96 -12.60
N LYS A 120 1.95 2.78 -13.27
CA LYS A 120 2.64 3.88 -13.96
C LYS A 120 1.77 4.50 -15.06
N LYS A 121 1.06 3.67 -15.82
CA LYS A 121 0.11 4.14 -16.85
C LYS A 121 -1.03 4.96 -16.22
N ALA A 122 -1.62 4.47 -15.11
CA ALA A 122 -2.68 5.17 -14.41
C ALA A 122 -2.21 6.53 -13.87
N MET A 123 -1.05 6.57 -13.19
CA MET A 123 -0.47 7.83 -12.70
C MET A 123 -0.21 8.83 -13.83
N ARG A 124 0.30 8.37 -14.98
CA ARG A 124 0.53 9.24 -16.14
C ARG A 124 -0.78 9.74 -16.72
N TRP A 125 -1.80 8.89 -16.81
CA TRP A 125 -3.12 9.25 -17.30
C TRP A 125 -3.78 10.31 -16.40
N ASP A 126 -3.67 10.19 -15.08
CA ASP A 126 -4.18 11.19 -14.13
C ASP A 126 -3.54 12.56 -14.33
N GLU A 127 -2.22 12.61 -14.52
CA GLU A 127 -1.52 13.85 -14.80
C GLU A 127 -1.98 14.47 -16.12
N GLU A 128 -2.11 13.67 -17.18
CA GLU A 128 -2.53 14.14 -18.51
C GLU A 128 -4.00 14.59 -18.54
N ARG A 129 -4.86 13.86 -17.83
CA ARG A 129 -6.30 14.09 -17.85
C ARG A 129 -6.77 15.18 -16.92
N PHE A 130 -6.22 15.20 -15.71
CA PHE A 130 -6.67 16.08 -14.63
C PHE A 130 -5.65 17.15 -14.24
N GLY A 131 -4.41 17.08 -14.72
CA GLY A 131 -3.33 17.95 -14.32
C GLY A 131 -2.92 17.79 -12.85
N LEU A 132 -3.18 16.63 -12.26
CA LEU A 132 -2.93 16.33 -10.85
C LEU A 132 -1.76 15.37 -10.72
N GLU A 133 -0.70 15.81 -10.06
CA GLU A 133 0.43 14.97 -9.70
C GLU A 133 0.17 14.26 -8.36
N TYR A 134 0.71 13.07 -8.23
CA TYR A 134 0.66 12.34 -6.97
C TYR A 134 1.38 13.12 -5.85
N ASP A 135 0.75 13.25 -4.70
CA ASP A 135 1.15 14.20 -3.67
C ASP A 135 2.16 13.64 -2.63
N LEU A 136 2.21 12.31 -2.40
CA LEU A 136 3.20 11.68 -1.52
C LEU A 136 4.52 11.38 -2.27
N GLU A 137 5.56 10.98 -1.54
CA GLU A 137 6.86 10.56 -2.09
C GLU A 137 6.92 9.06 -2.37
N ILE A 138 5.93 8.31 -1.88
CA ILE A 138 5.84 6.86 -2.01
C ILE A 138 4.40 6.43 -2.30
N TYR A 139 4.24 5.47 -3.20
CA TYR A 139 2.99 4.76 -3.48
C TYR A 139 3.20 3.27 -3.21
N MET A 140 2.39 2.70 -2.35
CA MET A 140 2.52 1.30 -1.94
C MET A 140 1.26 0.52 -2.29
N ILE A 141 1.47 -0.70 -2.79
CA ILE A 141 0.45 -1.74 -2.94
C ILE A 141 0.88 -2.94 -2.10
N VAL A 142 -0.07 -3.55 -1.39
CA VAL A 142 0.13 -4.85 -0.73
C VAL A 142 -0.83 -5.86 -1.34
N ALA A 143 -0.30 -6.93 -1.93
CA ALA A 143 -1.08 -8.04 -2.47
C ALA A 143 -1.34 -9.08 -1.36
N VAL A 144 -2.62 -9.29 -1.03
CA VAL A 144 -3.08 -10.20 0.04
C VAL A 144 -3.88 -11.35 -0.56
N GLN A 145 -3.52 -12.61 -0.22
CA GLN A 145 -4.16 -13.80 -0.79
C GLN A 145 -5.62 -13.95 -0.36
N ASP A 146 -5.91 -13.75 0.92
CA ASP A 146 -7.25 -13.93 1.51
C ASP A 146 -7.95 -12.59 1.78
N PHE A 147 -7.89 -11.65 0.84
CA PHE A 147 -8.58 -10.37 0.96
C PHE A 147 -10.04 -10.48 0.55
N ASN A 148 -10.96 -9.99 1.38
CA ASN A 148 -12.42 -10.14 1.18
C ASN A 148 -12.98 -9.26 0.05
N PHE A 149 -12.24 -8.26 -0.40
CA PHE A 149 -12.63 -7.31 -1.46
C PHE A 149 -11.68 -7.44 -2.66
N GLY A 150 -11.95 -6.70 -3.73
CA GLY A 150 -11.03 -6.58 -4.86
C GLY A 150 -9.80 -5.75 -4.49
N ALA A 151 -10.05 -4.58 -3.94
CA ALA A 151 -9.03 -3.67 -3.45
C ALA A 151 -9.60 -2.72 -2.39
N MET A 152 -8.71 -2.06 -1.63
CA MET A 152 -9.02 -0.94 -0.75
C MET A 152 -8.01 0.19 -0.97
N GLU A 153 -8.53 1.37 -1.30
CA GLU A 153 -7.79 2.56 -1.69
C GLU A 153 -7.24 3.38 -0.52
N ASN A 154 -6.73 2.74 0.53
CA ASN A 154 -6.12 3.46 1.66
C ASN A 154 -4.97 4.35 1.17
N LYS A 155 -5.05 5.64 1.46
CA LYS A 155 -4.12 6.63 0.89
C LYS A 155 -2.65 6.26 1.11
N GLY A 156 -1.91 6.09 0.02
CA GLY A 156 -0.48 5.75 0.01
C GLY A 156 -0.15 4.30 0.34
N LEU A 157 -1.11 3.51 0.86
CA LEU A 157 -0.96 2.09 1.18
C LEU A 157 -2.20 1.32 0.75
N ASN A 158 -2.30 1.06 -0.55
CA ASN A 158 -3.44 0.35 -1.14
C ASN A 158 -3.31 -1.15 -0.89
N ILE A 159 -4.42 -1.80 -0.49
CA ILE A 159 -4.43 -3.24 -0.23
C ILE A 159 -5.29 -3.90 -1.30
N PHE A 160 -4.73 -4.86 -2.02
CA PHE A 160 -5.36 -5.56 -3.13
C PHE A 160 -5.49 -7.05 -2.85
N ASN A 161 -6.58 -7.64 -3.30
CA ASN A 161 -6.61 -9.09 -3.47
C ASN A 161 -5.52 -9.49 -4.48
N ALA A 162 -4.70 -10.47 -4.12
CA ALA A 162 -3.54 -10.88 -4.91
C ALA A 162 -3.89 -11.25 -6.37
N ARG A 163 -5.11 -11.73 -6.64
CA ARG A 163 -5.58 -12.05 -8.00
C ARG A 163 -5.63 -10.85 -8.95
N TYR A 164 -5.65 -9.61 -8.43
CA TYR A 164 -5.63 -8.37 -9.22
C TYR A 164 -4.26 -7.71 -9.27
N ILE A 165 -3.24 -8.39 -8.76
CA ILE A 165 -1.84 -7.93 -8.80
C ILE A 165 -0.93 -8.96 -9.45
N LEU A 166 -1.15 -10.25 -9.13
CA LEU A 166 -0.27 -11.33 -9.55
C LEU A 166 -0.68 -11.89 -10.91
N SER A 167 0.25 -11.87 -11.86
CA SER A 167 0.07 -12.52 -13.16
C SER A 167 1.35 -13.26 -13.59
N ARG A 168 1.16 -14.45 -14.09
CA ARG A 168 2.25 -15.24 -14.68
C ARG A 168 2.10 -15.24 -16.20
N PHE A 169 3.10 -14.79 -16.93
CA PHE A 169 3.07 -14.72 -18.39
C PHE A 169 2.84 -16.08 -19.08
N ASP A 170 3.15 -17.18 -18.39
CA ASP A 170 2.98 -18.54 -18.93
C ASP A 170 1.58 -19.13 -18.70
N THR A 171 0.76 -18.52 -17.85
CA THR A 171 -0.58 -19.06 -17.45
C THR A 171 -1.69 -18.02 -17.45
N ALA A 172 -1.37 -16.72 -17.33
CA ALA A 172 -2.37 -15.67 -17.34
C ALA A 172 -2.99 -15.50 -18.75
N THR A 173 -4.29 -15.24 -18.77
CA THR A 173 -5.04 -14.91 -19.99
C THR A 173 -5.01 -13.41 -20.24
N ASP A 174 -5.41 -12.99 -21.46
CA ASP A 174 -5.57 -11.55 -21.75
C ASP A 174 -6.59 -10.89 -20.80
N GLU A 175 -7.65 -11.61 -20.43
CA GLU A 175 -8.64 -11.15 -19.46
C GLU A 175 -8.04 -10.91 -18.06
N ASP A 176 -7.09 -11.75 -17.61
CA ASP A 176 -6.40 -11.55 -16.34
C ASP A 176 -5.56 -10.26 -16.36
N PHE A 177 -4.86 -9.98 -17.47
CA PHE A 177 -4.09 -8.74 -17.63
C PHE A 177 -5.01 -7.51 -17.70
N GLU A 178 -6.13 -7.57 -18.43
CA GLU A 178 -7.11 -6.49 -18.48
C GLU A 178 -7.76 -6.23 -17.12
N ASN A 179 -8.07 -7.26 -16.36
CA ASN A 179 -8.61 -7.13 -14.99
C ASN A 179 -7.62 -6.45 -14.04
N ILE A 180 -6.32 -6.81 -14.10
CA ILE A 180 -5.30 -6.15 -13.30
C ILE A 180 -5.21 -4.66 -13.67
N GLU A 181 -5.11 -4.33 -14.96
CA GLU A 181 -5.05 -2.94 -15.42
C GLU A 181 -6.28 -2.15 -14.97
N SER A 182 -7.48 -2.74 -15.09
CA SER A 182 -8.74 -2.08 -14.71
C SER A 182 -8.91 -1.85 -13.21
N VAL A 183 -8.36 -2.72 -12.36
CA VAL A 183 -8.51 -2.59 -10.89
C VAL A 183 -7.39 -1.71 -10.30
N VAL A 184 -6.20 -1.69 -10.92
CA VAL A 184 -5.07 -0.85 -10.50
C VAL A 184 -5.26 0.60 -10.94
N ALA A 185 -5.91 0.85 -12.09
CA ALA A 185 -6.24 2.18 -12.60
C ALA A 185 -7.51 2.73 -11.93
#